data_f4728f1a2462b332a262b36b31500e9f
#
_entry.id   f4728f1a2462b332a262b36b31500e9f
#
_cell.length_a   1.000
_cell.length_b   1.000
_cell.length_c   1.000
_cell.angle_alpha   90.00
_cell.angle_beta   90.00
_cell.angle_gamma   90.00
#
_symmetry.space_group_name_H-M   'P 1'
#
loop_
_entity.id
_entity.type
_entity.pdbx_description
1 polymer ?
#
loop_
_entity_poly.entity_id
_entity_poly.type
_entity_poly.pdbx_seq_one_letter_code
_entity_poly.pdbx_strand_id
1 'polypeptide(L)'
;VVLFFSLSTGKRGVYILPALPAFALAAAPYLAGLLARAGVQRALFALALGVVVVAGAAAAYVGLIRPGELANLAERYDVTSVAPLVAIAALGGLALAIFRPARGAQAWVATLLAVTWVQGLWINPMINGARSGRDFVATMEAAAAPHAELALLSYREQYLLYLTRPVTNFGHRRESREGDQEADDAARWLNGAPDRVLVVDDLRKAKCFGAAPATALGHANRRDWYLVSAPADPACAERGEAGATLVYTPPAR
;
A
#
# COMPACT_ATOMS: atom_id res chain seq x y z
N VAL A 1 9.54 1.23 26.73
CA VAL A 1 8.85 1.10 25.42
C VAL A 1 9.70 1.76 24.34
N VAL A 2 9.98 3.09 24.36
CA VAL A 2 10.69 3.80 23.27
C VAL A 2 12.08 3.22 23.02
N LEU A 3 12.90 3.02 24.07
CA LEU A 3 14.24 2.43 23.97
C LEU A 3 14.19 1.01 23.39
N PHE A 4 13.27 0.17 23.86
CA PHE A 4 13.11 -1.19 23.38
C PHE A 4 12.83 -1.24 21.87
N PHE A 5 11.84 -0.46 21.40
CA PHE A 5 11.52 -0.43 19.97
C PHE A 5 12.55 0.31 19.12
N SER A 6 13.38 1.19 19.71
CA SER A 6 14.48 1.82 18.99
C SER A 6 15.64 0.86 18.67
N LEU A 7 15.78 -0.22 19.45
CA LEU A 7 16.79 -1.26 19.24
C LEU A 7 16.33 -2.37 18.29
N SER A 8 15.04 -2.46 17.98
CA SER A 8 14.50 -3.47 17.08
C SER A 8 14.93 -3.20 15.63
N THR A 9 15.29 -4.25 14.90
CA THR A 9 15.65 -4.19 13.47
C THR A 9 14.44 -3.92 12.56
N GLY A 10 13.23 -4.29 12.99
CA GLY A 10 11.97 -4.11 12.25
C GLY A 10 11.21 -2.86 12.68
N LYS A 11 11.80 -1.66 12.57
CA LYS A 11 11.19 -0.39 13.01
C LYS A 11 9.96 -0.02 12.21
N ARG A 12 8.77 -0.20 12.77
CA ARG A 12 7.52 0.34 12.22
C ARG A 12 6.94 1.37 13.20
N GLY A 13 6.55 2.55 12.69
CA GLY A 13 5.97 3.62 13.50
C GLY A 13 4.75 3.20 14.34
N VAL A 14 4.01 2.19 13.87
CA VAL A 14 2.86 1.62 14.58
C VAL A 14 3.20 1.01 15.95
N TYR A 15 4.44 0.62 16.21
CA TYR A 15 4.84 0.05 17.50
C TYR A 15 4.86 1.07 18.66
N ILE A 16 4.83 2.37 18.34
CA ILE A 16 4.75 3.45 19.33
C ILE A 16 3.29 3.75 19.72
N LEU A 17 2.31 3.36 18.91
CA LEU A 17 0.90 3.65 19.15
C LEU A 17 0.40 3.24 20.54
N PRO A 18 0.76 2.05 21.10
CA PRO A 18 0.34 1.66 22.45
C PRO A 18 0.88 2.59 23.57
N ALA A 19 1.96 3.35 23.30
CA ALA A 19 2.50 4.29 24.26
C ALA A 19 1.80 5.66 24.25
N LEU A 20 1.04 6.00 23.21
CA LEU A 20 0.37 7.29 23.07
C LEU A 20 -0.60 7.61 24.22
N PRO A 21 -1.45 6.68 24.72
CA PRO A 21 -2.32 6.96 25.85
C PRO A 21 -1.53 7.35 27.13
N ALA A 22 -0.41 6.68 27.39
CA ALA A 22 0.45 7.01 28.54
C ALA A 22 1.09 8.40 28.39
N PHE A 23 1.58 8.75 27.20
CA PHE A 23 2.08 10.09 26.91
C PHE A 23 1.00 11.16 27.04
N ALA A 24 -0.22 10.89 26.55
CA ALA A 24 -1.35 11.80 26.67
C ALA A 24 -1.71 12.07 28.14
N LEU A 25 -1.77 11.03 28.98
CA LEU A 25 -2.02 11.16 30.41
C LEU A 25 -0.91 11.97 31.13
N ALA A 26 0.36 11.69 30.82
CA ALA A 26 1.49 12.41 31.37
C ALA A 26 1.51 13.90 30.96
N ALA A 27 1.06 14.22 29.74
CA ALA A 27 1.01 15.59 29.21
C ALA A 27 -0.22 16.38 29.71
N ALA A 28 -1.31 15.70 30.09
CA ALA A 28 -2.57 16.32 30.44
C ALA A 28 -2.48 17.46 31.49
N PRO A 29 -1.72 17.35 32.61
CA PRO A 29 -1.60 18.42 33.57
C PRO A 29 -0.97 19.72 33.03
N TYR A 30 -0.13 19.60 32.00
CA TYR A 30 0.61 20.73 31.41
C TYR A 30 -0.10 21.35 30.23
N LEU A 31 -1.08 20.66 29.66
CA LEU A 31 -1.70 21.01 28.35
C LEU A 31 -2.43 22.35 28.44
N ALA A 32 -3.18 22.60 29.52
CA ALA A 32 -3.92 23.85 29.69
C ALA A 32 -2.97 25.06 29.73
N GLY A 33 -1.86 24.96 30.51
CA GLY A 33 -0.85 26.03 30.61
C GLY A 33 -0.10 26.26 29.29
N LEU A 34 0.16 25.20 28.53
CA LEU A 34 0.78 25.31 27.19
C LEU A 34 -0.15 25.99 26.18
N LEU A 35 -1.40 25.56 26.13
CA LEU A 35 -2.40 26.11 25.20
C LEU A 35 -2.79 27.57 25.53
N ALA A 36 -2.59 28.03 26.79
CA ALA A 36 -2.77 29.44 27.14
C ALA A 36 -1.69 30.37 26.55
N ARG A 37 -0.54 29.82 26.09
CA ARG A 37 0.56 30.63 25.58
C ARG A 37 0.28 31.10 24.15
N ALA A 38 0.33 32.41 23.91
CA ALA A 38 0.12 32.98 22.57
C ALA A 38 1.09 32.45 21.51
N GLY A 39 2.35 32.14 21.90
CA GLY A 39 3.33 31.53 21.00
C GLY A 39 2.90 30.14 20.52
N VAL A 40 2.35 29.32 21.41
CA VAL A 40 1.84 27.97 21.07
C VAL A 40 0.62 28.08 20.14
N GLN A 41 -0.30 29.00 20.41
CA GLN A 41 -1.45 29.25 19.54
C GLN A 41 -1.02 29.66 18.13
N ARG A 42 -0.05 30.58 18.00
CA ARG A 42 0.48 30.99 16.71
C ARG A 42 1.20 29.84 15.98
N ALA A 43 1.98 29.04 16.69
CA ALA A 43 2.66 27.88 16.11
C ALA A 43 1.66 26.83 15.57
N LEU A 44 0.62 26.49 16.32
CA LEU A 44 -0.42 25.57 15.89
C LEU A 44 -1.21 26.14 14.70
N PHE A 45 -1.49 27.44 14.69
CA PHE A 45 -2.10 28.10 13.53
C PHE A 45 -1.20 28.03 12.30
N ALA A 46 0.10 28.26 12.44
CA ALA A 46 1.06 28.17 11.35
C ALA A 46 1.17 26.72 10.79
N LEU A 47 1.09 25.70 11.65
CA LEU A 47 1.04 24.31 11.22
C LEU A 47 -0.23 24.02 10.41
N ALA A 48 -1.40 24.47 10.88
CA ALA A 48 -2.64 24.35 10.13
C ALA A 48 -2.57 25.06 8.77
N LEU A 49 -2.01 26.28 8.73
CA LEU A 49 -1.80 27.02 7.51
C LEU A 49 -0.85 26.26 6.56
N GLY A 50 0.23 25.67 7.09
CA GLY A 50 1.14 24.84 6.30
C GLY A 50 0.42 23.67 5.61
N VAL A 51 -0.45 22.96 6.31
CA VAL A 51 -1.27 21.87 5.73
C VAL A 51 -2.16 22.40 4.60
N VAL A 52 -2.85 23.51 4.82
CA VAL A 52 -3.74 24.14 3.83
C VAL A 52 -2.97 24.57 2.58
N VAL A 53 -1.82 25.22 2.77
CA VAL A 53 -0.97 25.69 1.67
C VAL A 53 -0.43 24.50 0.87
N VAL A 54 0.07 23.45 1.54
CA VAL A 54 0.58 22.25 0.86
C VAL A 54 -0.51 21.56 0.07
N ALA A 55 -1.69 21.38 0.66
CA ALA A 55 -2.83 20.75 -0.03
C ALA A 55 -3.28 21.57 -1.25
N GLY A 56 -3.41 22.89 -1.08
CA GLY A 56 -3.78 23.79 -2.17
C GLY A 56 -2.72 23.87 -3.28
N ALA A 57 -1.44 23.96 -2.91
CA ALA A 57 -0.35 23.98 -3.87
C ALA A 57 -0.23 22.66 -4.65
N ALA A 58 -0.39 21.51 -3.97
CA ALA A 58 -0.39 20.21 -4.62
C ALA A 58 -1.58 20.07 -5.58
N ALA A 59 -2.78 20.49 -5.19
CA ALA A 59 -3.95 20.49 -6.06
C ALA A 59 -3.75 21.37 -7.30
N ALA A 60 -3.22 22.57 -7.12
CA ALA A 60 -2.93 23.49 -8.21
C ALA A 60 -1.81 22.95 -9.13
N TYR A 61 -0.75 22.41 -8.57
CA TYR A 61 0.36 21.83 -9.33
C TYR A 61 -0.11 20.70 -10.25
N VAL A 62 -0.83 19.72 -9.69
CA VAL A 62 -1.31 18.56 -10.45
C VAL A 62 -2.47 18.95 -11.37
N GLY A 63 -3.40 19.79 -10.90
CA GLY A 63 -4.60 20.12 -11.67
C GLY A 63 -4.38 21.15 -12.77
N LEU A 64 -3.45 22.11 -12.60
CA LEU A 64 -3.27 23.23 -13.53
C LEU A 64 -1.93 23.20 -14.26
N ILE A 65 -0.83 22.84 -13.57
CA ILE A 65 0.53 22.93 -14.13
C ILE A 65 0.94 21.62 -14.80
N ARG A 66 0.59 20.48 -14.21
CA ARG A 66 0.98 19.14 -14.71
C ARG A 66 -0.23 18.20 -14.83
N PRO A 67 -1.22 18.51 -15.69
CA PRO A 67 -2.42 17.65 -15.80
C PRO A 67 -2.11 16.20 -16.26
N GLY A 68 -1.02 15.98 -16.98
CA GLY A 68 -0.54 14.65 -17.34
C GLY A 68 -0.15 13.77 -16.15
N GLU A 69 0.29 14.38 -15.02
CA GLU A 69 0.60 13.63 -13.80
C GLU A 69 -0.67 13.01 -13.18
N LEU A 70 -1.83 13.64 -13.34
CA LEU A 70 -3.09 13.07 -12.86
C LEU A 70 -3.43 11.78 -13.61
N ALA A 71 -3.17 11.70 -14.91
CA ALA A 71 -3.35 10.48 -15.69
C ALA A 71 -2.42 9.35 -15.21
N ASN A 72 -1.15 9.68 -14.95
CA ASN A 72 -0.19 8.72 -14.38
C ASN A 72 -0.61 8.24 -12.98
N LEU A 73 -1.15 9.15 -12.14
CA LEU A 73 -1.64 8.82 -10.81
C LEU A 73 -2.93 7.99 -10.88
N ALA A 74 -3.80 8.26 -11.86
CA ALA A 74 -5.00 7.47 -12.08
C ALA A 74 -4.66 6.03 -12.50
N GLU A 75 -3.72 5.86 -13.42
CA GLU A 75 -3.30 4.54 -13.90
C GLU A 75 -2.62 3.70 -12.80
N ARG A 76 -1.78 4.33 -11.97
CA ARG A 76 -0.98 3.60 -10.98
C ARG A 76 -1.63 3.44 -9.62
N TYR A 77 -2.49 4.38 -9.22
CA TYR A 77 -3.01 4.48 -7.85
C TYR A 77 -4.51 4.73 -7.76
N ASP A 78 -5.24 4.71 -8.87
CA ASP A 78 -6.67 5.06 -8.96
C ASP A 78 -6.99 6.51 -8.52
N VAL A 79 -6.00 7.41 -8.51
CA VAL A 79 -6.20 8.81 -8.15
C VAL A 79 -6.81 9.56 -9.34
N THR A 80 -8.13 9.59 -9.41
CA THR A 80 -8.86 10.16 -10.55
C THR A 80 -9.14 11.66 -10.44
N SER A 81 -8.90 12.28 -9.27
CA SER A 81 -9.23 13.67 -9.04
C SER A 81 -8.35 14.33 -7.98
N VAL A 82 -8.08 15.62 -8.15
CA VAL A 82 -7.46 16.47 -7.14
C VAL A 82 -8.47 17.06 -6.14
N ALA A 83 -9.76 16.81 -6.34
CA ALA A 83 -10.85 17.36 -5.50
C ALA A 83 -10.67 17.09 -4.00
N PRO A 84 -10.17 15.94 -3.53
CA PRO A 84 -9.90 15.75 -2.10
C PRO A 84 -8.88 16.75 -1.54
N LEU A 85 -7.83 17.08 -2.29
CA LEU A 85 -6.84 18.09 -1.87
C LEU A 85 -7.46 19.49 -1.82
N VAL A 86 -8.31 19.83 -2.79
CA VAL A 86 -9.09 21.08 -2.78
C VAL A 86 -10.01 21.12 -1.58
N ALA A 87 -10.69 20.03 -1.25
CA ALA A 87 -11.56 19.95 -0.07
C ALA A 87 -10.78 20.16 1.24
N ILE A 88 -9.60 19.54 1.39
CA ILE A 88 -8.72 19.78 2.56
C ILE A 88 -8.31 21.26 2.64
N ALA A 89 -7.90 21.86 1.52
CA ALA A 89 -7.51 23.26 1.47
C ALA A 89 -8.69 24.20 1.82
N ALA A 90 -9.88 23.92 1.29
CA ALA A 90 -11.08 24.74 1.54
C ALA A 90 -11.57 24.62 3.00
N LEU A 91 -11.72 23.40 3.52
CA LEU A 91 -12.18 23.16 4.90
C LEU A 91 -11.17 23.66 5.92
N GLY A 92 -9.87 23.41 5.70
CA GLY A 92 -8.79 23.92 6.54
C GLY A 92 -8.69 25.46 6.46
N GLY A 93 -8.83 26.06 5.27
CA GLY A 93 -8.89 27.50 5.06
C GLY A 93 -10.07 28.14 5.81
N LEU A 94 -11.23 27.50 5.77
CA LEU A 94 -12.40 27.93 6.55
C LEU A 94 -12.12 27.87 8.07
N ALA A 95 -11.50 26.79 8.54
CA ALA A 95 -11.09 26.68 9.95
C ALA A 95 -10.12 27.80 10.37
N LEU A 96 -9.14 28.15 9.52
CA LEU A 96 -8.21 29.26 9.76
C LEU A 96 -8.92 30.60 9.81
N ALA A 97 -9.91 30.82 8.94
CA ALA A 97 -10.68 32.07 8.91
C ALA A 97 -11.54 32.23 10.18
N ILE A 98 -12.18 31.13 10.66
CA ILE A 98 -13.03 31.13 11.85
C ILE A 98 -12.21 31.32 13.13
N PHE A 99 -11.15 30.52 13.31
CA PHE A 99 -10.46 30.47 14.60
C PHE A 99 -9.35 31.49 14.76
N ARG A 100 -8.82 32.08 13.67
CA ARG A 100 -7.79 33.09 13.71
C ARG A 100 -6.54 32.69 14.52
N PRO A 101 -5.40 33.40 14.50
CA PRO A 101 -4.18 33.01 15.21
C PRO A 101 -4.31 32.95 16.74
N ALA A 102 -5.30 33.66 17.31
CA ALA A 102 -5.54 33.63 18.76
C ALA A 102 -6.12 32.29 19.26
N ARG A 103 -6.70 31.51 18.36
CA ARG A 103 -7.33 30.19 18.62
C ARG A 103 -6.69 29.10 17.75
N GLY A 104 -5.36 29.12 17.63
CA GLY A 104 -4.62 28.24 16.72
C GLY A 104 -4.78 26.75 17.05
N ALA A 105 -4.98 26.40 18.32
CA ALA A 105 -5.24 25.01 18.70
C ALA A 105 -6.57 24.51 18.08
N GLN A 106 -7.62 25.30 18.11
CA GLN A 106 -8.90 24.94 17.48
C GLN A 106 -8.76 24.87 15.94
N ALA A 107 -8.04 25.83 15.33
CA ALA A 107 -7.74 25.80 13.90
C ALA A 107 -7.01 24.51 13.52
N TRP A 108 -6.01 24.12 14.29
CA TRP A 108 -5.22 22.90 14.09
C TRP A 108 -6.10 21.64 14.17
N VAL A 109 -6.88 21.50 15.25
CA VAL A 109 -7.78 20.35 15.44
C VAL A 109 -8.81 20.28 14.32
N ALA A 110 -9.45 21.40 13.96
CA ALA A 110 -10.43 21.43 12.87
C ALA A 110 -9.81 21.05 11.52
N THR A 111 -8.58 21.51 11.24
CA THR A 111 -7.84 21.12 10.02
C THR A 111 -7.50 19.64 10.02
N LEU A 112 -7.04 19.07 11.15
CA LEU A 112 -6.78 17.63 11.26
C LEU A 112 -8.07 16.80 11.07
N LEU A 113 -9.19 17.24 11.63
CA LEU A 113 -10.48 16.58 11.41
C LEU A 113 -10.86 16.60 9.93
N ALA A 114 -10.70 17.75 9.25
CA ALA A 114 -10.96 17.86 7.81
C ALA A 114 -10.07 16.90 7.01
N VAL A 115 -8.76 16.83 7.31
CA VAL A 115 -7.83 15.87 6.68
C VAL A 115 -8.29 14.44 6.92
N THR A 116 -8.59 14.08 8.17
CA THR A 116 -8.99 12.71 8.53
C THR A 116 -10.29 12.29 7.84
N TRP A 117 -11.28 13.19 7.78
CA TRP A 117 -12.55 12.89 7.13
C TRP A 117 -12.40 12.76 5.62
N VAL A 118 -11.70 13.70 4.97
CA VAL A 118 -11.45 13.61 3.53
C VAL A 118 -10.64 12.37 3.19
N GLN A 119 -9.65 12.04 4.00
CA GLN A 119 -8.88 10.81 3.81
C GLN A 119 -9.74 9.56 3.98
N GLY A 120 -10.54 9.48 5.05
CA GLY A 120 -11.36 8.30 5.35
C GLY A 120 -12.51 8.11 4.37
N LEU A 121 -13.24 9.19 4.06
CA LEU A 121 -14.50 9.13 3.30
C LEU A 121 -14.31 9.32 1.79
N TRP A 122 -13.17 9.87 1.35
CA TRP A 122 -12.95 10.17 -0.06
C TRP A 122 -11.67 9.55 -0.61
N ILE A 123 -10.51 9.85 -0.02
CA ILE A 123 -9.23 9.35 -0.57
C ILE A 123 -9.14 7.82 -0.45
N ASN A 124 -9.41 7.25 0.72
CA ASN A 124 -9.32 5.79 0.91
C ASN A 124 -10.26 5.00 -0.01
N PRO A 125 -11.55 5.33 -0.16
CA PRO A 125 -12.40 4.67 -1.15
C PRO A 125 -11.89 4.83 -2.59
N MET A 126 -11.41 6.02 -2.97
CA MET A 126 -10.90 6.29 -4.31
C MET A 126 -9.69 5.42 -4.69
N ILE A 127 -8.73 5.24 -3.78
CA ILE A 127 -7.52 4.47 -4.03
C ILE A 127 -7.64 2.99 -3.62
N ASN A 128 -8.83 2.55 -3.20
CA ASN A 128 -9.02 1.22 -2.63
C ASN A 128 -8.75 0.09 -3.65
N GLY A 129 -9.12 0.28 -4.91
CA GLY A 129 -8.86 -0.68 -5.98
C GLY A 129 -7.37 -1.02 -6.07
N ALA A 130 -6.52 0.00 -6.24
CA ALA A 130 -5.08 -0.15 -6.34
C ALA A 130 -4.41 -0.67 -5.06
N ARG A 131 -5.01 -0.40 -3.86
CA ARG A 131 -4.41 -0.77 -2.57
C ARG A 131 -4.85 -2.12 -2.03
N SER A 132 -6.12 -2.46 -2.18
CA SER A 132 -6.67 -3.71 -1.62
C SER A 132 -6.27 -4.94 -2.43
N GLY A 133 -5.94 -4.76 -3.70
CA GLY A 133 -5.69 -5.85 -4.63
C GLY A 133 -6.94 -6.64 -5.05
N ARG A 134 -8.15 -6.15 -4.70
CA ARG A 134 -9.41 -6.83 -5.05
C ARG A 134 -9.56 -7.00 -6.56
N ASP A 135 -9.42 -5.90 -7.29
CA ASP A 135 -9.62 -5.90 -8.75
C ASP A 135 -8.49 -6.66 -9.45
N PHE A 136 -7.27 -6.57 -8.90
CA PHE A 136 -6.14 -7.37 -9.36
C PHE A 136 -6.40 -8.87 -9.20
N VAL A 137 -6.89 -9.33 -8.04
CA VAL A 137 -7.20 -10.75 -7.81
C VAL A 137 -8.29 -11.23 -8.76
N ALA A 138 -9.32 -10.42 -9.01
CA ALA A 138 -10.37 -10.76 -9.99
C ALA A 138 -9.79 -10.92 -11.40
N THR A 139 -8.91 -10.01 -11.84
CA THR A 139 -8.21 -10.08 -13.14
C THR A 139 -7.31 -11.32 -13.21
N MET A 140 -6.55 -11.59 -12.16
CA MET A 140 -5.68 -12.75 -12.03
C MET A 140 -6.45 -14.07 -12.13
N GLU A 141 -7.54 -14.21 -11.38
CA GLU A 141 -8.37 -15.41 -11.42
C GLU A 141 -9.07 -15.61 -12.77
N ALA A 142 -9.55 -14.52 -13.39
CA ALA A 142 -10.13 -14.57 -14.72
C ALA A 142 -9.12 -15.03 -15.79
N ALA A 143 -7.89 -14.51 -15.74
CA ALA A 143 -6.83 -14.92 -16.65
C ALA A 143 -6.37 -16.37 -16.41
N ALA A 144 -6.41 -16.83 -15.15
CA ALA A 144 -6.06 -18.20 -14.78
C ALA A 144 -7.22 -19.20 -14.92
N ALA A 145 -8.45 -18.77 -15.21
CA ALA A 145 -9.63 -19.63 -15.25
C ALA A 145 -9.51 -20.85 -16.18
N PRO A 146 -8.83 -20.76 -17.36
CA PRO A 146 -8.64 -21.91 -18.26
C PRO A 146 -7.69 -22.98 -17.70
N HIS A 147 -6.92 -22.67 -16.67
CA HIS A 147 -5.85 -23.52 -16.13
C HIS A 147 -6.27 -24.20 -14.83
N ALA A 148 -5.79 -25.44 -14.62
CA ALA A 148 -6.18 -26.24 -13.46
C ALA A 148 -5.55 -25.72 -12.17
N GLU A 149 -4.26 -25.38 -12.20
CA GLU A 149 -3.51 -24.98 -11.01
C GLU A 149 -2.92 -23.57 -11.16
N LEU A 150 -3.16 -22.77 -10.13
CA LEU A 150 -2.67 -21.40 -10.03
C LEU A 150 -1.67 -21.28 -8.89
N ALA A 151 -0.51 -20.67 -9.15
CA ALA A 151 0.43 -20.31 -8.11
C ALA A 151 0.71 -18.80 -8.09
N LEU A 152 1.11 -18.30 -6.94
CA LEU A 152 1.47 -16.91 -6.71
C LEU A 152 2.88 -16.83 -6.11
N LEU A 153 3.81 -16.28 -6.88
CA LEU A 153 5.15 -15.91 -6.43
C LEU A 153 5.09 -14.52 -5.80
N SER A 154 5.87 -14.25 -4.76
CA SER A 154 5.76 -13.00 -4.00
C SER A 154 4.42 -12.85 -3.29
N TYR A 155 4.08 -13.85 -2.52
CA TYR A 155 2.88 -13.90 -1.70
C TYR A 155 2.55 -12.58 -1.00
N ARG A 156 1.29 -12.16 -1.09
CA ARG A 156 0.75 -10.96 -0.44
C ARG A 156 -0.50 -11.34 0.35
N GLU A 157 -0.46 -11.17 1.67
CA GLU A 157 -1.57 -11.52 2.57
C GLU A 157 -2.89 -10.87 2.16
N GLN A 158 -2.86 -9.64 1.66
CA GLN A 158 -4.07 -8.94 1.23
C GLN A 158 -4.78 -9.61 0.06
N TYR A 159 -4.08 -10.35 -0.79
CA TYR A 159 -4.70 -11.04 -1.92
C TYR A 159 -5.55 -12.22 -1.49
N LEU A 160 -5.16 -12.91 -0.41
CA LEU A 160 -5.90 -14.07 0.11
C LEU A 160 -7.34 -13.74 0.48
N LEU A 161 -7.61 -12.51 0.90
CA LEU A 161 -8.97 -12.09 1.28
C LEU A 161 -9.96 -12.12 0.12
N TYR A 162 -9.47 -12.08 -1.11
CA TYR A 162 -10.30 -11.99 -2.32
C TYR A 162 -10.26 -13.24 -3.18
N LEU A 163 -9.36 -14.20 -2.91
CA LEU A 163 -9.27 -15.45 -3.64
C LEU A 163 -10.56 -16.28 -3.51
N THR A 164 -10.98 -16.86 -4.64
CA THR A 164 -12.14 -17.75 -4.74
C THR A 164 -11.76 -19.20 -5.07
N ARG A 165 -10.51 -19.42 -5.47
CA ARG A 165 -9.97 -20.74 -5.81
C ARG A 165 -8.68 -21.04 -5.03
N PRO A 166 -8.28 -22.31 -4.89
CA PRO A 166 -7.00 -22.67 -4.30
C PRO A 166 -5.82 -22.05 -5.05
N VAL A 167 -4.82 -21.58 -4.29
CA VAL A 167 -3.60 -20.98 -4.83
C VAL A 167 -2.39 -21.56 -4.14
N THR A 168 -1.42 -22.01 -4.94
CA THR A 168 -0.13 -22.50 -4.47
C THR A 168 0.81 -21.34 -4.20
N ASN A 169 1.59 -21.39 -3.13
CA ASN A 169 2.69 -20.46 -2.84
C ASN A 169 3.94 -21.22 -2.37
N PHE A 170 5.08 -20.55 -2.40
CA PHE A 170 6.40 -21.16 -2.18
C PHE A 170 7.05 -20.70 -0.87
N GLY A 171 6.27 -20.08 0.02
CA GLY A 171 6.71 -19.62 1.33
C GLY A 171 7.23 -18.18 1.32
N HIS A 172 6.93 -17.45 2.39
CA HIS A 172 7.17 -16.00 2.47
C HIS A 172 8.57 -15.63 2.97
N ARG A 173 9.33 -16.57 3.50
CA ARG A 173 10.58 -16.27 4.24
C ARG A 173 11.87 -16.62 3.50
N ARG A 174 11.79 -17.06 2.26
CA ARG A 174 12.96 -17.54 1.50
C ARG A 174 13.63 -16.44 0.65
N GLU A 175 13.31 -15.17 0.88
CA GLU A 175 14.01 -14.04 0.26
C GLU A 175 15.43 -13.80 0.81
N SER A 176 15.94 -14.63 1.70
CA SER A 176 17.18 -14.35 2.44
C SER A 176 18.42 -14.97 1.82
N ARG A 177 19.38 -14.11 1.51
CA ARG A 177 20.84 -14.33 1.42
C ARG A 177 21.43 -15.32 0.41
N GLU A 178 20.72 -16.32 -0.08
CA GLU A 178 21.28 -17.41 -0.91
C GLU A 178 20.70 -17.50 -2.33
N GLY A 179 20.08 -16.44 -2.81
CA GLY A 179 19.34 -16.42 -4.07
C GLY A 179 17.85 -16.37 -3.84
N ASP A 180 17.07 -16.41 -4.89
CA ASP A 180 15.62 -16.37 -4.83
C ASP A 180 15.09 -17.82 -4.84
N GLN A 181 15.26 -18.55 -3.73
CA GLN A 181 14.82 -19.95 -3.62
C GLN A 181 13.32 -20.11 -3.94
N GLU A 182 12.52 -19.10 -3.59
CA GLU A 182 11.09 -19.08 -3.93
C GLU A 182 10.87 -19.09 -5.46
N ALA A 183 11.71 -18.39 -6.23
CA ALA A 183 11.63 -18.39 -7.69
C ALA A 183 12.11 -19.71 -8.31
N ASP A 184 13.14 -20.34 -7.74
CA ASP A 184 13.64 -21.64 -8.17
C ASP A 184 12.58 -22.74 -7.92
N ASP A 185 11.96 -22.76 -6.73
CA ASP A 185 10.88 -23.69 -6.39
C ASP A 185 9.66 -23.49 -7.30
N ALA A 186 9.31 -22.22 -7.59
CA ALA A 186 8.21 -21.90 -8.51
C ALA A 186 8.51 -22.35 -9.94
N ALA A 187 9.75 -22.20 -10.42
CA ALA A 187 10.16 -22.66 -11.74
C ALA A 187 10.05 -24.19 -11.86
N ARG A 188 10.48 -24.92 -10.82
CA ARG A 188 10.32 -26.38 -10.77
C ARG A 188 8.86 -26.79 -10.77
N TRP A 189 8.05 -26.14 -9.94
CA TRP A 189 6.61 -26.41 -9.89
C TRP A 189 5.93 -26.15 -11.23
N LEU A 190 6.22 -25.01 -11.88
CA LEU A 190 5.63 -24.61 -13.15
C LEU A 190 5.94 -25.63 -14.28
N ASN A 191 7.20 -26.12 -14.33
CA ASN A 191 7.63 -27.12 -15.32
C ASN A 191 7.07 -28.53 -15.03
N GLY A 192 6.45 -28.75 -13.88
CA GLY A 192 5.94 -30.06 -13.46
C GLY A 192 4.64 -30.49 -14.13
N ALA A 193 3.84 -29.57 -14.69
CA ALA A 193 2.62 -29.89 -15.41
C ALA A 193 2.22 -28.77 -16.42
N PRO A 194 1.64 -29.13 -17.57
CA PRO A 194 1.41 -28.18 -18.68
C PRO A 194 0.24 -27.21 -18.42
N ASP A 195 -0.67 -27.53 -17.51
CA ASP A 195 -1.84 -26.72 -17.17
C ASP A 195 -1.65 -25.85 -15.92
N ARG A 196 -0.39 -25.73 -15.46
CA ARG A 196 0.02 -24.84 -14.40
C ARG A 196 0.32 -23.45 -14.90
N VAL A 197 -0.11 -22.45 -14.12
CA VAL A 197 0.23 -21.04 -14.36
C VAL A 197 0.69 -20.39 -13.09
N LEU A 198 1.63 -19.43 -13.25
CA LEU A 198 2.27 -18.73 -12.14
C LEU A 198 2.06 -17.23 -12.31
N VAL A 199 1.61 -16.57 -11.26
CA VAL A 199 1.59 -15.11 -11.17
C VAL A 199 2.89 -14.62 -10.54
N VAL A 200 3.59 -13.74 -11.24
CA VAL A 200 4.92 -13.25 -10.87
C VAL A 200 5.03 -11.75 -11.09
N ASP A 201 5.76 -11.05 -10.21
CA ASP A 201 6.08 -9.64 -10.40
C ASP A 201 7.22 -9.43 -11.43
N ASP A 202 7.37 -8.19 -11.91
CA ASP A 202 8.35 -7.78 -12.91
C ASP A 202 9.81 -8.12 -12.52
N LEU A 203 10.17 -7.94 -11.24
CA LEU A 203 11.53 -8.18 -10.77
C LEU A 203 11.89 -9.67 -10.80
N ARG A 204 10.97 -10.54 -10.41
CA ARG A 204 11.19 -11.98 -10.36
C ARG A 204 11.00 -12.64 -11.72
N LYS A 205 10.13 -12.07 -12.56
CA LYS A 205 9.95 -12.52 -13.94
C LYS A 205 11.28 -12.54 -14.70
N ALA A 206 12.11 -11.51 -14.55
CA ALA A 206 13.39 -11.39 -15.23
C ALA A 206 14.42 -12.48 -14.85
N LYS A 207 14.27 -13.11 -13.67
CA LYS A 207 15.24 -14.12 -13.19
C LYS A 207 15.03 -15.49 -13.83
N CYS A 208 13.88 -16.12 -13.54
CA CYS A 208 13.64 -17.51 -13.92
C CYS A 208 12.56 -17.65 -15.02
N PHE A 209 11.87 -16.56 -15.37
CA PHE A 209 10.70 -16.59 -16.25
C PHE A 209 10.81 -15.63 -17.45
N GLY A 210 12.03 -15.16 -17.76
CA GLY A 210 12.27 -14.18 -18.83
C GLY A 210 11.86 -14.67 -20.21
N ALA A 211 12.07 -15.94 -20.51
CA ALA A 211 11.71 -16.59 -21.76
C ALA A 211 10.31 -17.26 -21.73
N ALA A 212 9.67 -17.37 -20.55
CA ALA A 212 8.37 -18.00 -20.42
C ALA A 212 7.28 -17.18 -21.13
N PRO A 213 6.29 -17.84 -21.76
CA PRO A 213 5.12 -17.14 -22.28
C PRO A 213 4.44 -16.37 -21.14
N ALA A 214 4.16 -15.08 -21.37
CA ALA A 214 3.68 -14.19 -20.32
C ALA A 214 2.55 -13.29 -20.81
N THR A 215 1.49 -13.19 -20.03
CA THR A 215 0.38 -12.24 -20.21
C THR A 215 0.44 -11.19 -19.09
N ALA A 216 0.42 -9.91 -19.46
CA ALA A 216 0.40 -8.83 -18.47
C ALA A 216 -0.96 -8.80 -17.75
N LEU A 217 -0.91 -8.75 -16.41
CA LEU A 217 -2.09 -8.65 -15.54
C LEU A 217 -2.36 -7.22 -15.05
N GLY A 218 -1.42 -6.29 -15.36
CA GLY A 218 -1.51 -4.90 -14.93
C GLY A 218 -0.70 -4.57 -13.68
N HIS A 219 -0.94 -3.37 -13.14
CA HIS A 219 -0.20 -2.82 -12.01
C HIS A 219 -0.99 -3.01 -10.71
N ALA A 220 -0.36 -3.61 -9.69
CA ALA A 220 -0.95 -3.73 -8.36
C ALA A 220 0.15 -3.73 -7.29
N ASN A 221 -0.12 -3.09 -6.15
CA ASN A 221 0.80 -3.02 -5.02
C ASN A 221 2.22 -2.55 -5.40
N ARG A 222 2.31 -1.53 -6.26
CA ARG A 222 3.56 -0.88 -6.74
C ARG A 222 4.44 -1.76 -7.62
N ARG A 223 3.88 -2.78 -8.28
CA ARG A 223 4.58 -3.68 -9.19
C ARG A 223 3.72 -4.02 -10.38
N ASP A 224 4.36 -4.34 -11.49
CA ASP A 224 3.73 -4.90 -12.66
C ASP A 224 3.71 -6.42 -12.52
N TRP A 225 2.57 -7.03 -12.84
CA TRP A 225 2.34 -8.44 -12.64
C TRP A 225 2.06 -9.14 -13.95
N TYR A 226 2.50 -10.40 -14.02
CA TYR A 226 2.38 -11.23 -15.20
C TYR A 226 1.87 -12.62 -14.81
N LEU A 227 1.02 -13.18 -15.65
CA LEU A 227 0.69 -14.59 -15.66
C LEU A 227 1.66 -15.28 -16.60
N VAL A 228 2.42 -16.24 -16.12
CA VAL A 228 3.38 -17.00 -16.93
C VAL A 228 3.02 -18.48 -16.94
N SER A 229 3.30 -19.14 -18.09
CA SER A 229 3.16 -20.59 -18.26
C SER A 229 4.51 -21.23 -18.58
N ALA A 230 4.58 -22.56 -18.49
CA ALA A 230 5.79 -23.30 -18.82
C ALA A 230 6.20 -23.03 -20.30
N PRO A 231 7.53 -23.16 -20.62
CA PRO A 231 8.61 -23.52 -19.70
C PRO A 231 9.21 -22.33 -18.94
N ALA A 232 9.55 -22.53 -17.67
CA ALA A 232 10.49 -21.69 -16.94
C ALA A 232 11.93 -22.11 -17.21
N ASP A 233 12.90 -21.27 -16.80
CA ASP A 233 14.34 -21.56 -16.97
C ASP A 233 14.69 -22.91 -16.33
N PRO A 234 15.26 -23.86 -17.11
CA PRO A 234 15.65 -25.17 -16.60
C PRO A 234 16.65 -25.12 -15.43
N ALA A 235 17.62 -24.20 -15.48
CA ALA A 235 18.62 -24.05 -14.41
C ALA A 235 17.99 -23.59 -13.08
N CYS A 236 16.95 -22.74 -13.13
CA CYS A 236 16.16 -22.39 -11.96
C CYS A 236 15.39 -23.61 -11.44
N ALA A 237 14.71 -24.33 -12.35
CA ALA A 237 13.91 -25.50 -11.98
C ALA A 237 14.76 -26.63 -11.34
N GLU A 238 16.03 -26.81 -11.77
CA GLU A 238 16.95 -27.79 -11.19
C GLU A 238 17.35 -27.44 -9.75
N ARG A 239 17.51 -26.15 -9.43
CA ARG A 239 17.81 -25.65 -8.07
C ARG A 239 16.62 -25.70 -7.13
N GLY A 240 15.41 -25.71 -7.66
CA GLY A 240 14.19 -25.75 -6.86
C GLY A 240 14.05 -27.04 -6.05
N GLU A 241 13.47 -26.96 -4.87
CA GLU A 241 13.23 -28.10 -3.98
C GLU A 241 11.89 -28.79 -4.30
N ALA A 242 11.88 -30.11 -4.29
CA ALA A 242 10.67 -30.87 -4.46
C ALA A 242 9.78 -30.76 -3.21
N GLY A 243 8.48 -30.44 -3.39
CA GLY A 243 7.52 -30.37 -2.29
C GLY A 243 7.57 -29.07 -1.47
N ALA A 244 8.36 -28.07 -1.88
CA ALA A 244 8.41 -26.77 -1.24
C ALA A 244 7.19 -25.88 -1.59
N THR A 245 5.97 -26.46 -1.55
CA THR A 245 4.72 -25.79 -1.89
C THR A 245 3.75 -25.78 -0.73
N LEU A 246 3.06 -24.66 -0.55
CA LEU A 246 1.96 -24.50 0.38
C LEU A 246 0.70 -24.13 -0.43
N VAL A 247 -0.40 -24.81 -0.17
CA VAL A 247 -1.66 -24.52 -0.84
C VAL A 247 -2.59 -23.76 0.11
N TYR A 248 -2.96 -22.55 -0.26
CA TYR A 248 -4.03 -21.83 0.40
C TYR A 248 -5.36 -22.19 -0.23
N THR A 249 -6.30 -22.67 0.57
CA THR A 249 -7.68 -22.95 0.15
C THR A 249 -8.58 -21.88 0.79
N PRO A 250 -9.26 -21.04 -0.02
CA PRO A 250 -10.18 -20.06 0.53
C PRO A 250 -11.35 -20.74 1.24
N PRO A 251 -11.89 -20.12 2.32
CA PRO A 251 -13.09 -20.64 2.99
C PRO A 251 -14.27 -20.63 2.03
N ALA A 252 -15.15 -21.61 2.16
CA ALA A 252 -16.43 -21.63 1.45
C ALA A 252 -17.23 -20.37 1.81
N ARG A 253 -17.67 -19.62 0.82
CA ARG A 253 -18.52 -18.43 0.97
C ARG A 253 -19.97 -18.77 0.75
#